data_3a33619714971fd1478fa31d03fd471c
#
_entry.id   3a33619714971fd1478fa31d03fd471c
#
_cell.length_a   1.000
_cell.length_b   1.000
_cell.length_c   1.000
_cell.angle_alpha   90.00
_cell.angle_beta   90.00
_cell.angle_gamma   90.00
#
_symmetry.space_group_name_H-M   'P 1'
#
loop_
_entity.id
_entity.type
_entity.pdbx_description
1 polymer ?
#
loop_
_entity_poly.entity_id
_entity_poly.type
_entity_poly.pdbx_seq_one_letter_code
_entity_poly.pdbx_strand_id
1 'polypeptide(L)'
;MKPTTISLLQKYKQEKKRFATITAYDYSFAKLFADEGLNVMLVGDSLGMTVQGHDSTLPVTVADIAYHTAAVRRGAPNCLLLADLPFMAYATPEQAFENAATVMRAGANMVKIEGGEWLVETVQMLTERAVPVCGHLGLTPQSVNIFGGYKVQGRGDEAGDQLLSDALALEAAGAQLLVLECVPVELAKRITDALAIPVIGIGAGNVTDRQILVMHDAFGITGGHIPKFAKNFLAETGDIRAAVRQYMAEVESGVYPGEEHSFH
;
A
#
# COMPACT_ATOMS: atom_id res chain seq x y z
N MET A 1 10.37 13.25 -16.86
CA MET A 1 8.95 13.00 -16.54
C MET A 1 8.54 13.95 -15.43
N LYS A 2 7.29 14.48 -15.43
CA LYS A 2 6.83 15.33 -14.32
C LYS A 2 6.61 14.49 -13.06
N PRO A 3 6.82 15.04 -11.85
CA PRO A 3 6.57 14.33 -10.61
C PRO A 3 5.10 13.89 -10.47
N THR A 4 4.89 12.67 -9.98
CA THR A 4 3.56 12.19 -9.60
C THR A 4 3.19 12.78 -8.25
N THR A 5 1.99 13.36 -8.14
CA THR A 5 1.53 14.06 -6.94
C THR A 5 0.22 13.46 -6.41
N ILE A 6 -0.07 13.70 -5.14
CA ILE A 6 -1.34 13.29 -4.50
C ILE A 6 -2.53 13.87 -5.25
N SER A 7 -2.46 15.14 -5.66
CA SER A 7 -3.54 15.80 -6.44
C SER A 7 -3.79 15.11 -7.78
N LEU A 8 -2.73 14.57 -8.43
CA LEU A 8 -2.89 13.78 -9.65
C LEU A 8 -3.64 12.47 -9.36
N LEU A 9 -3.36 11.83 -8.24
CA LEU A 9 -4.05 10.61 -7.84
C LEU A 9 -5.52 10.85 -7.52
N GLN A 10 -5.85 11.95 -6.85
CA GLN A 10 -7.23 12.37 -6.60
C GLN A 10 -7.99 12.65 -7.91
N LYS A 11 -7.34 13.34 -8.85
CA LYS A 11 -7.91 13.57 -10.19
C LYS A 11 -8.18 12.24 -10.90
N TYR A 12 -7.28 11.26 -10.83
CA TYR A 12 -7.48 9.95 -11.43
C TYR A 12 -8.69 9.21 -10.84
N LYS A 13 -8.95 9.34 -9.54
CA LYS A 13 -10.16 8.78 -8.92
C LYS A 13 -11.42 9.42 -9.54
N GLN A 14 -11.46 10.74 -9.65
CA GLN A 14 -12.59 11.46 -10.26
C GLN A 14 -12.80 11.05 -11.72
N GLU A 15 -11.73 10.83 -12.47
CA GLU A 15 -11.75 10.38 -13.86
C GLU A 15 -11.93 8.85 -14.02
N LYS A 16 -12.04 8.11 -12.92
CA LYS A 16 -12.10 6.62 -12.88
C LYS A 16 -10.92 5.96 -13.61
N LYS A 17 -9.78 6.61 -13.61
CA LYS A 17 -8.55 6.09 -14.21
C LYS A 17 -7.81 5.23 -13.22
N ARG A 18 -7.66 3.94 -13.52
CA ARG A 18 -6.91 2.98 -12.73
C ARG A 18 -5.41 3.08 -13.00
N PHE A 19 -4.58 2.71 -12.03
CA PHE A 19 -3.15 2.53 -12.22
C PHE A 19 -2.56 1.56 -11.17
N ALA A 20 -1.41 0.98 -11.52
CA ALA A 20 -0.68 0.07 -10.66
C ALA A 20 0.21 0.81 -9.66
N THR A 21 0.38 0.21 -8.50
CA THR A 21 1.36 0.55 -7.47
C THR A 21 2.16 -0.71 -7.16
N ILE A 22 3.41 -0.58 -6.77
CA ILE A 22 4.23 -1.74 -6.40
C ILE A 22 5.12 -1.40 -5.19
N THR A 23 5.49 -2.39 -4.40
CA THR A 23 6.54 -2.19 -3.40
C THR A 23 7.91 -2.13 -4.07
N ALA A 24 8.82 -1.34 -3.52
CA ALA A 24 10.21 -1.28 -3.94
C ALA A 24 11.11 -1.09 -2.72
N TYR A 25 12.31 -1.67 -2.75
CA TYR A 25 13.18 -1.68 -1.58
C TYR A 25 14.61 -1.25 -1.88
N ASP A 26 14.97 -1.04 -3.16
CA ASP A 26 16.32 -0.66 -3.57
C ASP A 26 16.33 0.26 -4.79
N TYR A 27 17.51 0.80 -5.07
CA TYR A 27 17.74 1.71 -6.19
C TYR A 27 17.46 1.07 -7.56
N SER A 28 17.93 -0.17 -7.78
CA SER A 28 17.93 -0.79 -9.11
C SER A 28 16.51 -1.14 -9.56
N PHE A 29 15.73 -1.76 -8.69
CA PHE A 29 14.32 -2.05 -8.97
C PHE A 29 13.49 -0.77 -9.07
N ALA A 30 13.67 0.20 -8.18
CA ALA A 30 12.96 1.47 -8.26
C ALA A 30 13.22 2.19 -9.59
N LYS A 31 14.49 2.21 -10.04
CA LYS A 31 14.85 2.77 -11.33
C LYS A 31 14.19 2.02 -12.48
N LEU A 32 14.23 0.68 -12.46
CA LEU A 32 13.60 -0.14 -13.47
C LEU A 32 12.10 0.14 -13.57
N PHE A 33 11.39 0.18 -12.43
CA PHE A 33 9.96 0.47 -12.38
C PHE A 33 9.64 1.86 -12.93
N ALA A 34 10.41 2.87 -12.53
CA ALA A 34 10.23 4.23 -13.03
C ALA A 34 10.52 4.36 -14.53
N ASP A 35 11.53 3.67 -15.04
CA ASP A 35 11.85 3.64 -16.47
C ASP A 35 10.70 3.03 -17.31
N GLU A 36 9.98 2.05 -16.75
CA GLU A 36 8.81 1.43 -17.40
C GLU A 36 7.49 2.23 -17.18
N GLY A 37 7.53 3.32 -16.43
CA GLY A 37 6.39 4.22 -16.23
C GLY A 37 5.58 3.97 -14.96
N LEU A 38 6.01 3.06 -14.08
CA LEU A 38 5.37 2.83 -12.79
C LEU A 38 5.81 3.93 -11.82
N ASN A 39 4.89 4.83 -11.45
CA ASN A 39 5.22 6.10 -10.81
C ASN A 39 4.67 6.25 -9.38
N VAL A 40 4.11 5.19 -8.80
CA VAL A 40 3.70 5.14 -7.39
C VAL A 40 4.32 3.91 -6.76
N MET A 41 5.12 4.09 -5.72
CA MET A 41 5.84 3.02 -5.06
C MET A 41 5.65 3.10 -3.55
N LEU A 42 5.75 1.94 -2.89
CA LEU A 42 5.70 1.83 -1.44
C LEU A 42 6.98 1.15 -0.94
N VAL A 43 7.67 1.77 0.01
CA VAL A 43 8.63 1.08 0.87
C VAL A 43 7.86 0.55 2.06
N GLY A 44 7.47 -0.72 1.98
CA GLY A 44 6.63 -1.39 2.96
C GLY A 44 7.46 -2.15 4.00
N ASP A 45 6.90 -2.32 5.21
CA ASP A 45 7.50 -3.17 6.25
C ASP A 45 7.47 -4.67 5.89
N SER A 46 6.79 -5.04 4.81
CA SER A 46 6.97 -6.33 4.12
C SER A 46 8.43 -6.64 3.79
N LEU A 47 9.32 -5.61 3.74
CA LEU A 47 10.77 -5.81 3.63
C LEU A 47 11.34 -6.74 4.72
N GLY A 48 10.73 -6.76 5.90
CA GLY A 48 11.12 -7.67 6.97
C GLY A 48 11.06 -9.13 6.53
N MET A 49 10.00 -9.50 5.83
CA MET A 49 9.80 -10.86 5.34
C MET A 49 10.57 -11.13 4.03
N THR A 50 10.51 -10.20 3.08
CA THR A 50 10.99 -10.44 1.71
C THR A 50 12.46 -10.07 1.48
N VAL A 51 13.03 -9.17 2.29
CA VAL A 51 14.41 -8.71 2.16
C VAL A 51 15.28 -9.17 3.33
N GLN A 52 14.75 -9.06 4.57
CA GLN A 52 15.49 -9.40 5.78
C GLN A 52 15.32 -10.87 6.21
N GLY A 53 14.30 -11.59 5.69
CA GLY A 53 14.07 -13.01 5.96
C GLY A 53 13.44 -13.30 7.34
N HIS A 54 12.71 -12.35 7.92
CA HIS A 54 11.93 -12.55 9.13
C HIS A 54 10.59 -13.26 8.85
N ASP A 55 9.99 -13.87 9.85
CA ASP A 55 8.69 -14.55 9.76
C ASP A 55 7.50 -13.58 9.74
N SER A 56 7.73 -12.30 10.06
CA SER A 56 6.71 -11.26 10.11
C SER A 56 7.30 -9.87 9.85
N THR A 57 6.44 -8.86 9.75
CA THR A 57 6.85 -7.45 9.60
C THR A 57 7.29 -6.80 10.93
N LEU A 58 6.99 -7.43 12.07
CA LEU A 58 7.18 -6.83 13.40
C LEU A 58 8.62 -6.42 13.76
N PRO A 59 9.68 -7.12 13.31
CA PRO A 59 11.07 -6.73 13.62
C PRO A 59 11.57 -5.49 12.88
N VAL A 60 10.85 -5.04 11.83
CA VAL A 60 11.28 -3.90 11.02
C VAL A 60 11.30 -2.61 11.83
N THR A 61 12.38 -1.86 11.72
CA THR A 61 12.58 -0.59 12.41
C THR A 61 12.35 0.62 11.48
N VAL A 62 12.14 1.80 12.07
CA VAL A 62 12.07 3.07 11.32
C VAL A 62 13.37 3.34 10.55
N ALA A 63 14.50 2.94 11.10
CA ALA A 63 15.80 3.08 10.44
C ALA A 63 15.90 2.22 9.17
N ASP A 64 15.35 1.00 9.20
CA ASP A 64 15.29 0.14 8.01
C ASP A 64 14.43 0.78 6.92
N ILE A 65 13.22 1.25 7.27
CA ILE A 65 12.34 1.94 6.33
C ILE A 65 13.03 3.17 5.74
N ALA A 66 13.67 3.99 6.57
CA ALA A 66 14.37 5.20 6.11
C ALA A 66 15.54 4.87 5.16
N TYR A 67 16.32 3.82 5.47
CA TYR A 67 17.41 3.36 4.60
C TYR A 67 16.91 2.95 3.21
N HIS A 68 15.90 2.09 3.16
CA HIS A 68 15.32 1.63 1.91
C HIS A 68 14.59 2.76 1.16
N THR A 69 13.91 3.65 1.86
CA THR A 69 13.26 4.84 1.28
C THR A 69 14.27 5.73 0.56
N ALA A 70 15.44 5.99 1.17
CA ALA A 70 16.49 6.78 0.55
C ALA A 70 17.05 6.11 -0.72
N ALA A 71 17.18 4.79 -0.73
CA ALA A 71 17.63 4.04 -1.90
C ALA A 71 16.61 4.10 -3.05
N VAL A 72 15.32 3.84 -2.76
CA VAL A 72 14.23 3.90 -3.73
C VAL A 72 14.08 5.31 -4.30
N ARG A 73 14.14 6.36 -3.47
CA ARG A 73 14.05 7.75 -3.91
C ARG A 73 15.13 8.10 -4.94
N ARG A 74 16.38 7.64 -4.73
CA ARG A 74 17.46 7.86 -5.71
C ARG A 74 17.19 7.16 -7.06
N GLY A 75 16.57 5.98 -7.04
CA GLY A 75 16.20 5.24 -8.25
C GLY A 75 15.00 5.85 -8.99
N ALA A 76 14.04 6.39 -8.26
CA ALA A 76 12.78 6.91 -8.80
C ALA A 76 12.48 8.34 -8.29
N PRO A 77 13.25 9.36 -8.73
CA PRO A 77 13.18 10.70 -8.16
C PRO A 77 11.83 11.41 -8.37
N ASN A 78 11.06 11.01 -9.38
CA ASN A 78 9.78 11.62 -9.75
C ASN A 78 8.55 10.80 -9.33
N CYS A 79 8.73 9.63 -8.70
CA CYS A 79 7.60 8.83 -8.23
C CYS A 79 6.96 9.45 -6.98
N LEU A 80 5.67 9.18 -6.78
CA LEU A 80 5.04 9.32 -5.47
C LEU A 80 5.47 8.14 -4.62
N LEU A 81 6.26 8.41 -3.59
CA LEU A 81 6.84 7.40 -2.71
C LEU A 81 6.14 7.40 -1.36
N LEU A 82 5.47 6.29 -1.06
CA LEU A 82 4.93 5.99 0.25
C LEU A 82 5.98 5.25 1.07
N ALA A 83 6.02 5.48 2.38
CA ALA A 83 6.84 4.71 3.31
C ALA A 83 6.02 4.31 4.53
N ASP A 84 6.13 3.05 4.96
CA ASP A 84 5.46 2.58 6.16
C ASP A 84 6.08 3.20 7.42
N LEU A 85 5.22 3.50 8.39
CA LEU A 85 5.63 3.51 9.78
C LEU A 85 5.49 2.08 10.31
N PRO A 86 6.59 1.41 10.71
CA PRO A 86 6.54 0.02 11.12
C PRO A 86 5.87 -0.16 12.48
N PHE A 87 5.69 -1.41 12.89
CA PHE A 87 5.06 -1.79 14.15
C PHE A 87 5.58 -0.97 15.34
N MET A 88 4.65 -0.44 16.15
CA MET A 88 4.91 0.41 17.33
C MET A 88 5.67 1.72 17.05
N ALA A 89 5.80 2.15 15.80
CA ALA A 89 6.42 3.44 15.46
C ALA A 89 5.43 4.62 15.55
N TYR A 90 4.16 4.36 15.83
CA TYR A 90 3.08 5.36 15.92
C TYR A 90 2.07 5.06 17.05
N ALA A 91 2.58 4.50 18.16
CA ALA A 91 1.75 4.17 19.32
C ALA A 91 1.18 5.42 20.02
N THR A 92 1.83 6.57 19.87
CA THR A 92 1.30 7.88 20.26
C THR A 92 1.43 8.87 19.09
N PRO A 93 0.61 9.94 19.03
CA PRO A 93 0.71 10.95 17.98
C PRO A 93 2.10 11.59 17.89
N GLU A 94 2.76 11.88 19.02
CA GLU A 94 4.11 12.48 19.05
C GLU A 94 5.16 11.53 18.44
N GLN A 95 5.10 10.26 18.81
CA GLN A 95 6.00 9.23 18.26
C GLN A 95 5.79 9.08 16.74
N ALA A 96 4.53 9.07 16.28
CA ALA A 96 4.20 9.03 14.87
C ALA A 96 4.80 10.24 14.12
N PHE A 97 4.72 11.43 14.72
CA PHE A 97 5.26 12.66 14.15
C PHE A 97 6.77 12.61 13.98
N GLU A 98 7.51 12.20 15.00
CA GLU A 98 8.99 12.07 14.94
C GLU A 98 9.43 11.04 13.89
N ASN A 99 8.77 9.89 13.86
CA ASN A 99 9.08 8.82 12.93
C ASN A 99 8.67 9.17 11.49
N ALA A 100 7.52 9.83 11.30
CA ALA A 100 7.11 10.35 10.00
C ALA A 100 8.14 11.37 9.46
N ALA A 101 8.60 12.29 10.29
CA ALA A 101 9.65 13.24 9.90
C ALA A 101 10.94 12.54 9.44
N THR A 102 11.30 11.43 10.09
CA THR A 102 12.49 10.63 9.74
C THR A 102 12.35 10.02 8.33
N VAL A 103 11.25 9.33 8.04
CA VAL A 103 11.07 8.71 6.72
C VAL A 103 10.81 9.73 5.61
N MET A 104 10.15 10.85 5.91
CA MET A 104 9.95 11.95 4.97
C MET A 104 11.29 12.60 4.58
N ARG A 105 12.20 12.83 5.55
CA ARG A 105 13.56 13.32 5.27
C ARG A 105 14.39 12.32 4.46
N ALA A 106 14.11 11.02 4.58
CA ALA A 106 14.72 9.99 3.75
C ALA A 106 14.22 10.02 2.29
N GLY A 107 13.12 10.71 2.00
CA GLY A 107 12.61 10.92 0.65
C GLY A 107 11.17 10.46 0.40
N ALA A 108 10.44 10.00 1.41
CA ALA A 108 9.02 9.70 1.27
C ALA A 108 8.22 10.98 0.98
N ASN A 109 7.11 10.83 0.24
CA ASN A 109 6.12 11.89 0.04
C ASN A 109 4.92 11.74 0.97
N MET A 110 4.73 10.55 1.54
CA MET A 110 3.58 10.17 2.33
C MET A 110 3.96 9.03 3.26
N VAL A 111 3.41 8.99 4.46
CA VAL A 111 3.54 7.87 5.38
C VAL A 111 2.32 6.95 5.31
N LYS A 112 2.50 5.64 5.47
CA LYS A 112 1.41 4.68 5.63
C LYS A 112 1.36 4.17 7.07
N ILE A 113 0.17 4.09 7.65
CA ILE A 113 -0.08 3.60 9.01
C ILE A 113 -1.28 2.65 9.02
N GLU A 114 -1.23 1.63 9.89
CA GLU A 114 -2.19 0.54 9.96
C GLU A 114 -3.09 0.68 11.20
N GLY A 115 -4.39 0.74 11.00
CA GLY A 115 -5.40 0.81 12.05
C GLY A 115 -6.61 1.66 11.66
N GLY A 116 -7.67 1.54 12.45
CA GLY A 116 -8.95 2.22 12.26
C GLY A 116 -9.09 3.51 13.07
N GLU A 117 -10.26 3.69 13.69
CA GLU A 117 -10.66 4.91 14.37
C GLU A 117 -9.67 5.40 15.44
N TRP A 118 -8.98 4.49 16.13
CA TRP A 118 -7.99 4.86 17.13
C TRP A 118 -6.81 5.70 16.59
N LEU A 119 -6.62 5.74 15.26
CA LEU A 119 -5.60 6.55 14.59
C LEU A 119 -6.08 7.96 14.21
N VAL A 120 -7.34 8.30 14.40
CA VAL A 120 -7.94 9.59 13.98
C VAL A 120 -7.13 10.78 14.49
N GLU A 121 -6.81 10.81 15.78
CA GLU A 121 -5.99 11.89 16.37
C GLU A 121 -4.58 11.95 15.72
N THR A 122 -3.96 10.81 15.52
CA THR A 122 -2.63 10.73 14.88
C THR A 122 -2.67 11.23 13.43
N VAL A 123 -3.67 10.80 12.66
CA VAL A 123 -3.85 11.24 11.26
C VAL A 123 -4.07 12.75 11.20
N GLN A 124 -4.97 13.28 12.03
CA GLN A 124 -5.26 14.70 12.09
C GLN A 124 -3.98 15.50 12.44
N MET A 125 -3.27 15.10 13.48
CA MET A 125 -2.04 15.78 13.89
C MET A 125 -0.97 15.79 12.79
N LEU A 126 -0.78 14.68 12.10
CA LEU A 126 0.18 14.56 10.99
C LEU A 126 -0.21 15.47 9.82
N THR A 127 -1.47 15.42 9.39
CA THR A 127 -1.94 16.16 8.21
C THR A 127 -2.00 17.68 8.45
N GLU A 128 -2.38 18.12 9.64
CA GLU A 128 -2.32 19.55 10.04
C GLU A 128 -0.89 20.09 10.01
N ARG A 129 0.12 19.22 10.17
CA ARG A 129 1.55 19.58 10.14
C ARG A 129 2.22 19.22 8.81
N ALA A 130 1.42 19.13 7.74
CA ALA A 130 1.87 18.91 6.37
C ALA A 130 2.55 17.55 6.12
N VAL A 131 2.23 16.52 6.90
CA VAL A 131 2.63 15.13 6.62
C VAL A 131 1.45 14.42 5.97
N PRO A 132 1.49 14.08 4.67
CA PRO A 132 0.44 13.31 4.03
C PRO A 132 0.36 11.89 4.58
N VAL A 133 -0.85 11.37 4.77
CA VAL A 133 -1.11 10.06 5.36
C VAL A 133 -1.90 9.16 4.41
N CYS A 134 -1.45 7.93 4.29
CA CYS A 134 -2.18 6.80 3.73
C CYS A 134 -2.62 5.88 4.88
N GLY A 135 -3.93 5.69 5.05
CA GLY A 135 -4.45 4.69 5.98
C GLY A 135 -4.30 3.27 5.43
N HIS A 136 -4.35 2.27 6.30
CA HIS A 136 -4.37 0.86 5.91
C HIS A 136 -5.37 0.09 6.77
N LEU A 137 -6.38 -0.47 6.13
CA LEU A 137 -7.48 -1.23 6.73
C LEU A 137 -7.62 -2.62 6.11
N GLY A 138 -8.43 -3.45 6.75
CA GLY A 138 -8.61 -4.85 6.42
C GLY A 138 -7.60 -5.70 7.18
N LEU A 139 -6.90 -6.60 6.48
CA LEU A 139 -5.76 -7.28 7.06
C LEU A 139 -4.62 -6.27 7.22
N THR A 140 -4.23 -6.02 8.44
CA THR A 140 -3.07 -5.22 8.78
C THR A 140 -1.96 -6.16 9.28
N PRO A 141 -0.88 -6.38 8.51
CA PRO A 141 0.18 -7.32 8.86
C PRO A 141 0.80 -7.09 10.24
N GLN A 142 0.86 -5.85 10.69
CA GLN A 142 1.35 -5.50 12.03
C GLN A 142 0.45 -6.05 13.15
N SER A 143 -0.82 -6.37 12.85
CA SER A 143 -1.79 -6.94 13.79
C SER A 143 -1.86 -8.48 13.73
N VAL A 144 -0.91 -9.14 13.05
CA VAL A 144 -0.94 -10.59 12.78
C VAL A 144 -1.16 -11.44 14.03
N ASN A 145 -0.59 -11.04 15.16
CA ASN A 145 -0.73 -11.76 16.43
C ASN A 145 -2.16 -11.68 17.00
N ILE A 146 -2.82 -10.52 16.88
CA ILE A 146 -4.21 -10.33 17.31
C ILE A 146 -5.16 -11.10 16.40
N PHE A 147 -4.92 -11.08 15.09
CA PHE A 147 -5.76 -11.80 14.11
C PHE A 147 -5.53 -13.32 14.12
N GLY A 148 -4.44 -13.77 14.72
CA GLY A 148 -4.04 -15.19 14.70
C GLY A 148 -3.69 -15.67 13.31
N GLY A 149 -2.99 -14.84 12.52
CA GLY A 149 -2.52 -15.11 11.16
C GLY A 149 -3.05 -14.15 10.11
N TYR A 150 -2.68 -14.39 8.86
CA TYR A 150 -3.08 -13.59 7.70
C TYR A 150 -4.47 -14.03 7.20
N LYS A 151 -5.52 -13.42 7.74
CA LYS A 151 -6.92 -13.80 7.49
C LYS A 151 -7.68 -12.67 6.83
N VAL A 152 -8.64 -13.02 5.95
CA VAL A 152 -9.60 -12.06 5.37
C VAL A 152 -10.38 -11.38 6.50
N GLN A 153 -10.47 -10.06 6.44
CA GLN A 153 -11.15 -9.21 7.40
C GLN A 153 -12.49 -8.70 6.84
N GLY A 154 -13.38 -8.22 7.71
CA GLY A 154 -14.63 -7.58 7.30
C GLY A 154 -15.69 -8.55 6.76
N ARG A 155 -15.64 -9.84 7.13
CA ARG A 155 -16.69 -10.79 6.82
C ARG A 155 -17.89 -10.60 7.76
N GLY A 156 -19.08 -10.56 7.19
CA GLY A 156 -20.33 -10.28 7.90
C GLY A 156 -20.60 -8.77 8.04
N ASP A 157 -21.86 -8.45 8.29
CA ASP A 157 -22.33 -7.07 8.22
C ASP A 157 -21.68 -6.18 9.29
N GLU A 158 -21.60 -6.63 10.54
CA GLU A 158 -21.02 -5.85 11.65
C GLU A 158 -19.55 -5.51 11.41
N ALA A 159 -18.72 -6.50 11.04
CA ALA A 159 -17.31 -6.29 10.76
C ALA A 159 -17.09 -5.43 9.50
N GLY A 160 -17.95 -5.58 8.50
CA GLY A 160 -17.93 -4.77 7.29
C GLY A 160 -18.33 -3.32 7.55
N ASP A 161 -19.34 -3.09 8.37
CA ASP A 161 -19.80 -1.75 8.76
C ASP A 161 -18.75 -1.03 9.62
N GLN A 162 -18.06 -1.75 10.51
CA GLN A 162 -16.95 -1.19 11.29
C GLN A 162 -15.79 -0.74 10.37
N LEU A 163 -15.38 -1.56 9.39
CA LEU A 163 -14.32 -1.17 8.45
C LEU A 163 -14.72 0.03 7.58
N LEU A 164 -15.99 0.13 7.19
CA LEU A 164 -16.49 1.31 6.48
C LEU A 164 -16.47 2.55 7.38
N SER A 165 -16.89 2.43 8.65
CA SER A 165 -16.82 3.50 9.62
C SER A 165 -15.40 4.00 9.84
N ASP A 166 -14.46 3.06 10.02
CA ASP A 166 -13.03 3.36 10.17
C ASP A 166 -12.47 4.11 8.95
N ALA A 167 -12.82 3.67 7.74
CA ALA A 167 -12.37 4.30 6.50
C ALA A 167 -12.86 5.76 6.38
N LEU A 168 -14.13 6.01 6.71
CA LEU A 168 -14.71 7.36 6.71
C LEU A 168 -14.09 8.25 7.79
N ALA A 169 -13.81 7.70 8.97
CA ALA A 169 -13.15 8.42 10.06
C ALA A 169 -11.72 8.83 9.69
N LEU A 170 -10.95 7.94 9.06
CA LEU A 170 -9.59 8.26 8.60
C LEU A 170 -9.60 9.32 7.51
N GLU A 171 -10.53 9.25 6.55
CA GLU A 171 -10.68 10.31 5.52
C GLU A 171 -11.03 11.64 6.15
N ALA A 172 -12.00 11.67 7.07
CA ALA A 172 -12.41 12.89 7.78
C ALA A 172 -11.27 13.50 8.62
N ALA A 173 -10.36 12.66 9.14
CA ALA A 173 -9.16 13.10 9.85
C ALA A 173 -8.07 13.67 8.92
N GLY A 174 -8.22 13.53 7.61
CA GLY A 174 -7.29 14.09 6.61
C GLY A 174 -6.44 13.08 5.86
N ALA A 175 -6.66 11.78 6.02
CA ALA A 175 -6.00 10.78 5.17
C ALA A 175 -6.27 11.06 3.69
N GLN A 176 -5.28 10.86 2.84
CA GLN A 176 -5.34 11.22 1.42
C GLN A 176 -5.29 10.03 0.48
N LEU A 177 -4.95 8.85 1.00
CA LEU A 177 -5.05 7.54 0.37
C LEU A 177 -5.48 6.51 1.42
N LEU A 178 -6.04 5.40 0.95
CA LEU A 178 -6.33 4.23 1.79
C LEU A 178 -5.83 2.96 1.08
N VAL A 179 -5.07 2.12 1.78
CA VAL A 179 -4.84 0.73 1.39
C VAL A 179 -5.93 -0.13 2.01
N LEU A 180 -6.48 -1.04 1.23
CA LEU A 180 -7.49 -2.00 1.66
C LEU A 180 -7.01 -3.40 1.31
N GLU A 181 -6.67 -4.20 2.35
CA GLU A 181 -6.05 -5.51 2.18
C GLU A 181 -6.95 -6.66 2.64
N CYS A 182 -7.02 -7.71 1.83
CA CYS A 182 -7.69 -8.98 2.14
C CYS A 182 -9.09 -8.78 2.75
N VAL A 183 -9.97 -8.17 1.98
CA VAL A 183 -11.39 -7.98 2.32
C VAL A 183 -12.28 -8.53 1.21
N PRO A 184 -13.55 -8.91 1.49
CA PRO A 184 -14.52 -9.28 0.46
C PRO A 184 -14.72 -8.19 -0.59
N VAL A 185 -14.88 -8.58 -1.86
CA VAL A 185 -15.04 -7.66 -3.01
C VAL A 185 -16.21 -6.69 -2.79
N GLU A 186 -17.33 -7.17 -2.27
CA GLU A 186 -18.52 -6.34 -2.01
C GLU A 186 -18.22 -5.23 -0.99
N LEU A 187 -17.49 -5.56 0.08
CA LEU A 187 -17.06 -4.59 1.07
C LEU A 187 -16.06 -3.60 0.49
N ALA A 188 -15.09 -4.10 -0.28
CA ALA A 188 -14.12 -3.24 -0.96
C ALA A 188 -14.80 -2.22 -1.87
N LYS A 189 -15.85 -2.64 -2.60
CA LYS A 189 -16.65 -1.76 -3.43
C LYS A 189 -17.38 -0.70 -2.60
N ARG A 190 -18.05 -1.12 -1.51
CA ARG A 190 -18.76 -0.19 -0.60
C ARG A 190 -17.83 0.90 -0.07
N ILE A 191 -16.65 0.52 0.41
CA ILE A 191 -15.65 1.45 0.94
C ILE A 191 -15.13 2.37 -0.18
N THR A 192 -14.79 1.81 -1.34
CA THR A 192 -14.26 2.60 -2.47
C THR A 192 -15.26 3.64 -2.97
N ASP A 193 -16.55 3.27 -3.04
CA ASP A 193 -17.61 4.18 -3.49
C ASP A 193 -17.93 5.26 -2.45
N ALA A 194 -17.75 4.97 -1.16
CA ALA A 194 -18.06 5.91 -0.07
C ALA A 194 -16.97 6.98 0.13
N LEU A 195 -15.72 6.69 -0.24
CA LEU A 195 -14.59 7.60 -0.03
C LEU A 195 -14.36 8.51 -1.24
N ALA A 196 -14.01 9.77 -0.97
CA ALA A 196 -13.52 10.71 -1.97
C ALA A 196 -12.02 10.52 -2.29
N ILE A 197 -11.26 9.97 -1.33
CA ILE A 197 -9.83 9.65 -1.52
C ILE A 197 -9.64 8.36 -2.31
N PRO A 198 -8.53 8.21 -3.04
CA PRO A 198 -8.23 6.97 -3.76
C PRO A 198 -8.00 5.77 -2.83
N VAL A 199 -8.55 4.62 -3.21
CA VAL A 199 -8.39 3.34 -2.53
C VAL A 199 -7.47 2.42 -3.33
N ILE A 200 -6.45 1.88 -2.68
CA ILE A 200 -5.47 0.94 -3.24
C ILE A 200 -5.80 -0.46 -2.70
N GLY A 201 -6.18 -1.38 -3.55
CA GLY A 201 -6.52 -2.75 -3.17
C GLY A 201 -5.34 -3.70 -3.25
N ILE A 202 -5.30 -4.64 -2.33
CA ILE A 202 -4.48 -5.85 -2.37
C ILE A 202 -5.29 -7.00 -1.77
N GLY A 203 -5.64 -7.99 -2.58
CA GLY A 203 -6.61 -9.00 -2.14
C GLY A 203 -8.00 -8.43 -1.82
N ALA A 204 -8.41 -7.37 -2.52
CA ALA A 204 -9.69 -6.67 -2.35
C ALA A 204 -10.52 -6.63 -3.66
N GLY A 205 -10.19 -7.50 -4.61
CA GLY A 205 -10.79 -7.52 -5.94
C GLY A 205 -10.41 -6.32 -6.81
N ASN A 206 -10.97 -6.25 -8.02
CA ASN A 206 -10.68 -5.20 -9.00
C ASN A 206 -11.63 -3.99 -8.91
N VAL A 207 -12.39 -3.86 -7.85
CA VAL A 207 -13.38 -2.79 -7.62
C VAL A 207 -12.79 -1.54 -6.99
N THR A 208 -11.55 -1.60 -6.50
CA THR A 208 -10.81 -0.45 -5.96
C THR A 208 -10.25 0.42 -7.08
N ASP A 209 -9.87 1.65 -6.74
CA ASP A 209 -9.33 2.60 -7.73
C ASP A 209 -7.98 2.17 -8.29
N ARG A 210 -7.22 1.37 -7.51
CA ARG A 210 -5.83 0.98 -7.78
C ARG A 210 -5.52 -0.38 -7.22
N GLN A 211 -4.38 -0.93 -7.62
CA GLN A 211 -3.85 -2.18 -7.06
C GLN A 211 -2.41 -1.99 -6.61
N ILE A 212 -2.02 -2.70 -5.55
CA ILE A 212 -0.62 -2.86 -5.15
C ILE A 212 -0.26 -4.33 -5.06
N LEU A 213 0.97 -4.66 -5.39
CA LEU A 213 1.59 -5.95 -5.10
C LEU A 213 2.95 -5.76 -4.43
N VAL A 214 3.32 -6.71 -3.60
CA VAL A 214 4.71 -6.90 -3.19
C VAL A 214 5.50 -7.34 -4.43
N MET A 215 6.61 -6.65 -4.76
CA MET A 215 7.34 -6.94 -5.99
C MET A 215 7.83 -8.39 -6.08
N HIS A 216 8.19 -8.98 -4.95
CA HIS A 216 8.65 -10.37 -4.89
C HIS A 216 7.55 -11.35 -5.30
N ASP A 217 6.29 -11.06 -4.95
CA ASP A 217 5.12 -11.84 -5.38
C ASP A 217 4.86 -11.65 -6.87
N ALA A 218 4.92 -10.39 -7.35
CA ALA A 218 4.67 -10.05 -8.75
C ALA A 218 5.67 -10.70 -9.72
N PHE A 219 6.88 -11.00 -9.24
CA PHE A 219 7.94 -11.60 -10.06
C PHE A 219 8.28 -13.03 -9.65
N GLY A 220 7.50 -13.65 -8.76
CA GLY A 220 7.70 -15.05 -8.35
C GLY A 220 9.01 -15.31 -7.61
N ILE A 221 9.52 -14.31 -6.89
CA ILE A 221 10.76 -14.43 -6.09
C ILE A 221 10.44 -14.90 -4.67
N THR A 222 9.21 -14.66 -4.20
CA THR A 222 8.77 -15.07 -2.86
C THR A 222 8.94 -16.58 -2.66
N GLY A 223 9.69 -16.96 -1.62
CA GLY A 223 9.79 -18.35 -1.17
C GLY A 223 8.66 -18.69 -0.20
N GLY A 224 8.15 -19.92 -0.25
CA GLY A 224 7.14 -20.41 0.69
C GLY A 224 5.70 -20.13 0.24
N HIS A 225 4.85 -19.64 1.15
CA HIS A 225 3.44 -19.39 0.85
C HIS A 225 3.23 -18.17 -0.04
N ILE A 226 2.59 -18.37 -1.19
CA ILE A 226 2.19 -17.30 -2.09
C ILE A 226 0.73 -16.92 -1.78
N PRO A 227 0.43 -15.64 -1.49
CA PRO A 227 -0.94 -15.21 -1.25
C PRO A 227 -1.86 -15.47 -2.45
N LYS A 228 -3.14 -15.80 -2.20
CA LYS A 228 -4.14 -16.05 -3.26
C LYS A 228 -4.24 -14.91 -4.27
N PHE A 229 -4.08 -13.68 -3.81
CA PHE A 229 -4.19 -12.48 -4.65
C PHE A 229 -2.94 -12.21 -5.52
N ALA A 230 -1.83 -12.91 -5.27
CA ALA A 230 -0.59 -12.69 -6.02
C ALA A 230 -0.63 -13.36 -7.40
N LYS A 231 -0.08 -12.67 -8.40
CA LYS A 231 0.12 -13.20 -9.75
C LYS A 231 1.59 -13.02 -10.14
N ASN A 232 2.21 -14.10 -10.65
CA ASN A 232 3.59 -14.07 -11.13
C ASN A 232 3.62 -13.65 -12.62
N PHE A 233 3.79 -12.36 -12.86
CA PHE A 233 3.87 -11.80 -14.21
C PHE A 233 5.16 -12.17 -14.93
N LEU A 234 6.25 -12.42 -14.18
CA LEU A 234 7.52 -12.82 -14.79
C LEU A 234 7.46 -14.21 -15.43
N ALA A 235 6.69 -15.14 -14.84
CA ALA A 235 6.51 -16.47 -15.41
C ALA A 235 5.83 -16.43 -16.77
N GLU A 236 4.97 -15.45 -17.03
CA GLU A 236 4.27 -15.31 -18.31
C GLU A 236 5.13 -14.61 -19.36
N THR A 237 5.96 -13.66 -18.95
CA THR A 237 6.70 -12.80 -19.89
C THR A 237 8.15 -13.21 -20.13
N GLY A 238 8.78 -13.88 -19.15
CA GLY A 238 10.19 -14.23 -19.19
C GLY A 238 11.17 -13.04 -19.11
N ASP A 239 10.66 -11.81 -19.05
CA ASP A 239 11.43 -10.56 -18.95
C ASP A 239 10.82 -9.64 -17.91
N ILE A 240 11.65 -9.13 -16.98
CA ILE A 240 11.16 -8.36 -15.84
C ILE A 240 10.54 -7.01 -16.24
N ARG A 241 11.06 -6.34 -17.27
CA ARG A 241 10.49 -5.09 -17.78
C ARG A 241 9.15 -5.34 -18.47
N ALA A 242 9.05 -6.43 -19.23
CA ALA A 242 7.79 -6.86 -19.81
C ALA A 242 6.75 -7.22 -18.72
N ALA A 243 7.19 -7.88 -17.64
CA ALA A 243 6.32 -8.20 -16.49
C ALA A 243 5.77 -6.94 -15.82
N VAL A 244 6.59 -5.91 -15.63
CA VAL A 244 6.13 -4.60 -15.10
C VAL A 244 5.09 -3.97 -16.02
N ARG A 245 5.35 -3.94 -17.33
CA ARG A 245 4.38 -3.38 -18.30
C ARG A 245 3.07 -4.17 -18.34
N GLN A 246 3.14 -5.51 -18.27
CA GLN A 246 1.95 -6.36 -18.24
C GLN A 246 1.15 -6.12 -16.96
N TYR A 247 1.79 -6.07 -15.79
CA TYR A 247 1.13 -5.74 -14.52
C TYR A 247 0.37 -4.41 -14.61
N MET A 248 1.03 -3.36 -15.10
CA MET A 248 0.41 -2.06 -15.28
C MET A 248 -0.80 -2.13 -16.22
N ALA A 249 -0.66 -2.75 -17.37
CA ALA A 249 -1.72 -2.87 -18.38
C ALA A 249 -2.93 -3.68 -17.87
N GLU A 250 -2.71 -4.77 -17.15
CA GLU A 250 -3.79 -5.59 -16.58
C GLU A 250 -4.53 -4.86 -15.45
N VAL A 251 -3.82 -4.08 -14.62
CA VAL A 251 -4.46 -3.23 -13.61
C VAL A 251 -5.27 -2.11 -14.26
N GLU A 252 -4.71 -1.43 -15.25
CA GLU A 252 -5.39 -0.33 -15.96
C GLU A 252 -6.65 -0.80 -16.68
N SER A 253 -6.60 -1.97 -17.30
CA SER A 253 -7.75 -2.58 -17.99
C SER A 253 -8.76 -3.25 -17.04
N GLY A 254 -8.39 -3.48 -15.77
CA GLY A 254 -9.20 -4.20 -14.79
C GLY A 254 -9.21 -5.72 -14.97
N VAL A 255 -8.32 -6.28 -15.76
CA VAL A 255 -8.12 -7.73 -15.91
C VAL A 255 -7.51 -8.32 -14.65
N TYR A 256 -6.53 -7.63 -14.06
CA TYR A 256 -5.97 -8.01 -12.76
C TYR A 256 -6.47 -7.05 -11.66
N PRO A 257 -6.82 -7.58 -10.47
CA PRO A 257 -6.98 -8.99 -10.12
C PRO A 257 -8.23 -9.61 -10.75
N GLY A 258 -8.12 -10.87 -11.18
CA GLY A 258 -9.26 -11.68 -11.62
C GLY A 258 -10.02 -12.29 -10.44
N GLU A 259 -11.06 -13.09 -10.77
CA GLU A 259 -11.90 -13.77 -9.78
C GLU A 259 -11.09 -14.72 -8.89
N GLU A 260 -10.13 -15.43 -9.47
CA GLU A 260 -9.22 -16.35 -8.78
C GLU A 260 -8.33 -15.66 -7.73
N HIS A 261 -8.11 -14.34 -7.87
CA HIS A 261 -7.31 -13.52 -6.96
C HIS A 261 -8.15 -12.82 -5.88
N SER A 262 -9.47 -12.97 -5.93
CA SER A 262 -10.42 -12.20 -5.12
C SER A 262 -11.00 -13.02 -3.95
N PHE A 263 -11.52 -12.34 -2.92
CA PHE A 263 -12.21 -12.94 -1.77
C PHE A 263 -13.67 -12.49 -1.74
N HIS A 264 -14.55 -13.41 -1.31
CA HIS A 264 -15.99 -13.20 -1.12
C HIS A 264 -16.43 -13.51 0.31
#